data_ae366bfa489af10a5b5dfedf62cb2618
#
_entry.id   ae366bfa489af10a5b5dfedf62cb2618
#
_cell.length_a   1.000
_cell.length_b   1.000
_cell.length_c   1.000
_cell.angle_alpha   90.00
_cell.angle_beta   90.00
_cell.angle_gamma   90.00
#
_symmetry.space_group_name_H-M   'P 1'
#
loop_
_entity.id
_entity.type
_entity.pdbx_description
1 polymer ?
#
loop_
_entity_poly.entity_id
_entity_poly.type
_entity_poly.pdbx_seq_one_letter_code
_entity_poly.pdbx_strand_id
1 'polypeptide(L)'
;MQIGFIGIGKLGLPCAEEVAKKGYTVFGYDISERSSELIKVVPSIEECVKNADIVFIAVPTPHDPDYDGRSPTAHLEPKDFRYDTVIECLKEANKYMNKNQLLVLISTVLPGTTRREFIQHITNTRFVYNPYLIAMGSVAWDMVNPEMVMIGTEDGTETGDAKELVEFYKTVMENDPRYVIGTWDECECIKVFYNTFISAKIGLVNMIQDVAVKQGNINVDVV
;
A
#
# COMPACT_ATOMS: atom_id res chain seq x y z
N MET A 1 -12.65 17.95 -3.64
CA MET A 1 -11.57 17.21 -2.94
C MET A 1 -10.36 17.09 -3.87
N GLN A 2 -9.17 17.34 -3.36
CA GLN A 2 -7.89 17.21 -4.07
C GLN A 2 -7.06 16.11 -3.42
N ILE A 3 -6.34 15.36 -4.20
CA ILE A 3 -5.63 14.16 -3.75
C ILE A 3 -4.13 14.32 -4.01
N GLY A 4 -3.30 13.97 -3.05
CA GLY A 4 -1.85 13.92 -3.16
C GLY A 4 -1.33 12.48 -3.21
N PHE A 5 -0.30 12.21 -4.03
CA PHE A 5 0.43 10.95 -4.02
C PHE A 5 1.93 11.21 -3.86
N ILE A 6 2.51 10.73 -2.78
CA ILE A 6 3.95 10.71 -2.53
C ILE A 6 4.47 9.31 -2.89
N GLY A 7 5.34 9.24 -3.90
CA GLY A 7 5.78 7.99 -4.51
C GLY A 7 4.89 7.59 -5.68
N ILE A 8 5.08 8.22 -6.84
CA ILE A 8 4.41 7.88 -8.09
C ILE A 8 5.29 6.97 -8.96
N GLY A 9 5.76 5.89 -8.34
CA GLY A 9 6.47 4.81 -9.01
C GLY A 9 5.53 3.80 -9.68
N LYS A 10 5.96 2.53 -9.76
CA LYS A 10 5.22 1.44 -10.42
C LYS A 10 3.82 1.18 -9.82
N LEU A 11 3.63 1.42 -8.52
CA LEU A 11 2.35 1.29 -7.85
C LEU A 11 1.59 2.64 -7.83
N GLY A 12 2.24 3.69 -7.33
CA GLY A 12 1.58 4.95 -7.04
C GLY A 12 1.08 5.70 -8.27
N LEU A 13 1.83 5.68 -9.39
CA LEU A 13 1.41 6.40 -10.60
C LEU A 13 0.11 5.83 -11.20
N PRO A 14 -0.02 4.52 -11.47
CA PRO A 14 -1.29 3.98 -11.97
C PRO A 14 -2.46 4.20 -11.00
N CYS A 15 -2.25 4.10 -9.68
CA CYS A 15 -3.28 4.39 -8.70
C CYS A 15 -3.73 5.86 -8.75
N ALA A 16 -2.77 6.79 -8.83
CA ALA A 16 -3.04 8.22 -8.94
C ALA A 16 -3.82 8.57 -10.22
N GLU A 17 -3.48 7.94 -11.34
CA GLU A 17 -4.14 8.12 -12.62
C GLU A 17 -5.59 7.58 -12.61
N GLU A 18 -5.85 6.43 -11.97
CA GLU A 18 -7.22 5.93 -11.81
C GLU A 18 -8.08 6.88 -10.96
N VAL A 19 -7.52 7.44 -9.89
CA VAL A 19 -8.21 8.48 -9.09
C VAL A 19 -8.50 9.72 -9.94
N ALA A 20 -7.55 10.16 -10.77
CA ALA A 20 -7.75 11.31 -11.67
C ALA A 20 -8.85 11.07 -12.71
N LYS A 21 -8.95 9.85 -13.26
CA LYS A 21 -10.01 9.45 -14.19
C LYS A 21 -11.42 9.56 -13.60
N LYS A 22 -11.54 9.48 -12.27
CA LYS A 22 -12.81 9.69 -11.54
C LYS A 22 -13.14 11.18 -11.32
N GLY A 23 -12.35 12.09 -11.89
CA GLY A 23 -12.59 13.54 -11.87
C GLY A 23 -11.93 14.28 -10.71
N TYR A 24 -11.06 13.65 -9.95
CA TYR A 24 -10.29 14.30 -8.91
C TYR A 24 -9.09 15.07 -9.48
N THR A 25 -8.78 16.22 -8.90
CA THR A 25 -7.48 16.87 -9.12
C THR A 25 -6.43 16.13 -8.30
N VAL A 26 -5.45 15.54 -8.97
CA VAL A 26 -4.41 14.75 -8.32
C VAL A 26 -3.05 15.40 -8.50
N PHE A 27 -2.30 15.54 -7.41
CA PHE A 27 -0.90 15.95 -7.38
C PHE A 27 -0.02 14.74 -7.08
N GLY A 28 1.08 14.57 -7.83
CA GLY A 28 2.00 13.47 -7.62
C GLY A 28 3.43 13.95 -7.45
N TYR A 29 4.14 13.38 -6.49
CA TYR A 29 5.57 13.61 -6.27
C TYR A 29 6.35 12.29 -6.24
N ASP A 30 7.52 12.27 -6.87
CA ASP A 30 8.50 11.20 -6.79
C ASP A 30 9.91 11.79 -6.78
N ILE A 31 10.86 11.09 -6.15
CA ILE A 31 12.27 11.49 -6.17
C ILE A 31 12.88 11.35 -7.58
N SER A 32 12.33 10.43 -8.39
CA SER A 32 12.72 10.25 -9.79
C SER A 32 11.82 11.10 -10.70
N GLU A 33 12.38 11.55 -11.80
CA GLU A 33 11.58 12.26 -12.82
C GLU A 33 10.46 11.37 -13.34
N ARG A 34 9.24 11.90 -13.29
CA ARG A 34 8.01 11.26 -13.75
C ARG A 34 7.21 12.24 -14.59
N SER A 35 6.35 11.71 -15.45
CA SER A 35 5.40 12.49 -16.22
C SER A 35 4.08 11.76 -16.34
N SER A 36 3.00 12.50 -16.40
CA SER A 36 1.65 11.99 -16.66
C SER A 36 0.80 13.09 -17.29
N GLU A 37 -0.12 12.71 -18.15
CA GLU A 37 -1.09 13.63 -18.72
C GLU A 37 -2.35 13.77 -17.85
N LEU A 38 -2.54 12.88 -16.88
CA LEU A 38 -3.75 12.79 -16.04
C LEU A 38 -3.58 13.45 -14.68
N ILE A 39 -2.36 13.52 -14.16
CA ILE A 39 -2.07 14.10 -12.85
C ILE A 39 -1.07 15.25 -12.97
N LYS A 40 -1.06 16.12 -11.98
CA LYS A 40 -0.09 17.20 -11.86
C LYS A 40 1.15 16.71 -11.13
N VAL A 41 2.22 16.40 -11.85
CA VAL A 41 3.51 16.07 -11.24
C VAL A 41 4.14 17.35 -10.72
N VAL A 42 4.51 17.36 -9.44
CA VAL A 42 5.05 18.52 -8.72
C VAL A 42 6.48 18.24 -8.23
N PRO A 43 7.32 19.29 -8.04
CA PRO A 43 8.73 19.13 -7.74
C PRO A 43 9.04 18.81 -6.27
N SER A 44 8.05 18.86 -5.36
CA SER A 44 8.27 18.67 -3.93
C SER A 44 7.09 18.04 -3.20
N ILE A 45 7.36 17.41 -2.05
CA ILE A 45 6.34 16.94 -1.13
C ILE A 45 5.47 18.12 -0.64
N GLU A 46 6.07 19.27 -0.36
CA GLU A 46 5.35 20.47 0.03
C GLU A 46 4.23 20.83 -0.96
N GLU A 47 4.56 20.90 -2.25
CA GLU A 47 3.57 21.22 -3.28
C GLU A 47 2.52 20.11 -3.45
N CYS A 48 2.92 18.86 -3.26
CA CYS A 48 2.03 17.71 -3.33
C CYS A 48 0.96 17.75 -2.23
N VAL A 49 1.33 18.13 -0.99
CA VAL A 49 0.43 18.03 0.17
C VAL A 49 -0.34 19.31 0.47
N LYS A 50 0.17 20.46 0.05
CA LYS A 50 -0.32 21.79 0.49
C LYS A 50 -1.81 22.04 0.21
N ASN A 51 -2.33 21.49 -0.87
CA ASN A 51 -3.72 21.66 -1.31
C ASN A 51 -4.52 20.35 -1.33
N ALA A 52 -3.92 19.24 -0.91
CA ALA A 52 -4.58 17.95 -0.92
C ALA A 52 -5.42 17.75 0.35
N ASP A 53 -6.61 17.22 0.21
CA ASP A 53 -7.46 16.83 1.34
C ASP A 53 -7.03 15.44 1.87
N ILE A 54 -6.70 14.51 0.96
CA ILE A 54 -6.16 13.18 1.27
C ILE A 54 -4.81 13.02 0.57
N VAL A 55 -3.80 12.55 1.30
CA VAL A 55 -2.45 12.31 0.79
C VAL A 55 -2.07 10.85 0.98
N PHE A 56 -1.77 10.16 -0.11
CA PHE A 56 -1.30 8.78 -0.13
C PHE A 56 0.23 8.71 -0.18
N ILE A 57 0.83 7.86 0.64
CA ILE A 57 2.26 7.52 0.59
C ILE A 57 2.41 6.10 0.06
N ALA A 58 3.07 5.97 -1.10
CA ALA A 58 3.30 4.71 -1.80
C ALA A 58 4.79 4.52 -2.15
N VAL A 59 5.66 4.69 -1.15
CA VAL A 59 7.10 4.54 -1.29
C VAL A 59 7.57 3.14 -0.89
N PRO A 60 8.71 2.63 -1.41
CA PRO A 60 9.17 1.29 -1.11
C PRO A 60 9.62 1.12 0.35
N THR A 61 9.37 -0.08 0.89
CA THR A 61 9.90 -0.60 2.15
C THR A 61 10.76 -1.83 1.87
N PRO A 62 12.01 -1.64 1.40
CA PRO A 62 12.83 -2.75 0.97
C PRO A 62 13.23 -3.64 2.15
N HIS A 63 13.29 -4.95 1.90
CA HIS A 63 13.90 -5.91 2.82
C HIS A 63 15.43 -5.74 2.85
N ASP A 64 16.06 -6.31 3.86
CA ASP A 64 17.52 -6.36 3.94
C ASP A 64 18.07 -7.13 2.73
N PRO A 65 19.21 -6.71 2.12
CA PRO A 65 19.78 -7.39 0.96
C PRO A 65 20.05 -8.88 1.14
N ASP A 66 20.34 -9.32 2.37
CA ASP A 66 20.55 -10.75 2.68
C ASP A 66 19.27 -11.59 2.52
N TYR A 67 18.09 -10.95 2.40
CA TYR A 67 16.77 -11.57 2.26
C TYR A 67 16.17 -11.36 0.87
N ASP A 68 17.00 -11.26 -0.16
CA ASP A 68 16.57 -10.97 -1.54
C ASP A 68 15.87 -12.12 -2.27
N GLY A 69 15.71 -13.27 -1.62
CA GLY A 69 15.05 -14.46 -2.15
C GLY A 69 15.90 -15.30 -3.11
N ARG A 70 17.16 -14.95 -3.35
CA ARG A 70 18.07 -15.71 -4.23
C ARG A 70 18.68 -16.92 -3.54
N SER A 71 18.76 -16.89 -2.22
CA SER A 71 19.32 -17.94 -1.38
C SER A 71 18.38 -18.26 -0.23
N PRO A 72 18.40 -19.52 0.29
CA PRO A 72 17.66 -19.86 1.50
C PRO A 72 18.12 -19.01 2.69
N THR A 73 17.18 -18.44 3.44
CA THR A 73 17.45 -17.53 4.56
C THR A 73 17.03 -18.07 5.93
N ALA A 74 16.54 -19.32 5.99
CA ALA A 74 16.05 -19.92 7.24
C ALA A 74 17.09 -20.03 8.38
N HIS A 75 18.38 -19.89 8.05
CA HIS A 75 19.50 -19.92 9.00
C HIS A 75 19.94 -18.54 9.47
N LEU A 76 19.37 -17.47 8.91
CA LEU A 76 19.68 -16.09 9.27
C LEU A 76 18.76 -15.60 10.38
N GLU A 77 19.25 -14.67 11.20
CA GLU A 77 18.42 -13.99 12.20
C GLU A 77 17.33 -13.13 11.54
N PRO A 78 16.09 -13.14 12.04
CA PRO A 78 15.02 -12.31 11.50
C PRO A 78 15.38 -10.84 11.44
N LYS A 79 15.09 -10.18 10.33
CA LYS A 79 15.30 -8.72 10.14
C LYS A 79 13.99 -8.06 9.71
N ASP A 80 13.80 -6.83 10.16
CA ASP A 80 12.69 -5.96 9.74
C ASP A 80 12.96 -5.35 8.36
N PHE A 81 11.95 -4.76 7.73
CA PHE A 81 12.12 -3.94 6.55
C PHE A 81 12.84 -2.63 6.88
N ARG A 82 13.37 -1.97 5.88
CA ARG A 82 13.94 -0.63 6.04
C ARG A 82 12.86 0.40 5.82
N TYR A 83 12.64 1.23 6.84
CA TYR A 83 11.54 2.21 6.86
C TYR A 83 12.02 3.66 6.67
N ASP A 84 13.33 3.88 6.46
CA ASP A 84 13.93 5.22 6.35
C ASP A 84 13.18 6.12 5.38
N THR A 85 12.90 5.63 4.18
CA THR A 85 12.19 6.39 3.14
C THR A 85 10.76 6.75 3.56
N VAL A 86 10.04 5.83 4.22
CA VAL A 86 8.69 6.11 4.73
C VAL A 86 8.75 7.18 5.82
N ILE A 87 9.68 7.05 6.77
CA ILE A 87 9.86 7.99 7.88
C ILE A 87 10.21 9.40 7.37
N GLU A 88 11.09 9.50 6.37
CA GLU A 88 11.43 10.77 5.73
C GLU A 88 10.21 11.41 5.06
N CYS A 89 9.43 10.64 4.30
CA CYS A 89 8.20 11.12 3.67
C CYS A 89 7.15 11.56 4.71
N LEU A 90 6.96 10.79 5.79
CA LEU A 90 6.05 11.15 6.87
C LEU A 90 6.46 12.45 7.56
N LYS A 91 7.73 12.59 7.91
CA LYS A 91 8.28 13.80 8.53
C LYS A 91 8.12 15.02 7.63
N GLU A 92 8.45 14.87 6.34
CA GLU A 92 8.36 15.99 5.41
C GLU A 92 6.90 16.39 5.15
N ALA A 93 6.01 15.42 4.88
CA ALA A 93 4.59 15.69 4.71
C ALA A 93 3.97 16.36 5.96
N ASN A 94 4.28 15.85 7.16
CA ASN A 94 3.75 16.37 8.42
C ASN A 94 4.12 17.85 8.68
N LYS A 95 5.21 18.38 8.11
CA LYS A 95 5.58 19.81 8.25
C LYS A 95 4.56 20.73 7.58
N TYR A 96 3.97 20.31 6.46
CA TYR A 96 3.13 21.14 5.61
C TYR A 96 1.64 20.79 5.67
N MET A 97 1.30 19.67 6.31
CA MET A 97 -0.09 19.23 6.52
C MET A 97 -0.68 19.74 7.83
N ASN A 98 -2.00 19.68 7.95
CA ASN A 98 -2.76 20.08 9.11
C ASN A 98 -3.90 19.10 9.45
N LYS A 99 -4.59 19.30 10.57
CA LYS A 99 -5.64 18.40 11.10
C LYS A 99 -6.89 18.23 10.20
N ASN A 100 -7.06 19.05 9.19
CA ASN A 100 -8.17 18.89 8.23
C ASN A 100 -7.80 17.92 7.11
N GLN A 101 -6.54 17.54 6.98
CA GLN A 101 -6.02 16.65 5.95
C GLN A 101 -5.81 15.25 6.51
N LEU A 102 -5.98 14.24 5.65
CA LEU A 102 -5.78 12.84 5.98
C LEU A 102 -4.55 12.29 5.27
N LEU A 103 -3.60 11.77 6.03
CA LEU A 103 -2.41 11.07 5.53
C LEU A 103 -2.66 9.58 5.54
N VAL A 104 -2.47 8.92 4.39
CA VAL A 104 -2.76 7.51 4.19
C VAL A 104 -1.49 6.79 3.75
N LEU A 105 -1.03 5.82 4.52
CA LEU A 105 0.13 5.00 4.19
C LEU A 105 -0.31 3.70 3.49
N ILE A 106 0.17 3.50 2.26
CA ILE A 106 -0.09 2.29 1.45
C ILE A 106 1.04 1.26 1.60
N SER A 107 2.27 1.70 1.85
CA SER A 107 3.47 0.84 1.87
C SER A 107 3.33 -0.34 2.83
N THR A 108 3.78 -1.53 2.39
CA THR A 108 3.72 -2.74 3.22
C THR A 108 4.73 -2.67 4.35
N VAL A 109 4.28 -2.97 5.57
CA VAL A 109 5.10 -2.98 6.77
C VAL A 109 4.79 -4.22 7.63
N LEU A 110 5.68 -4.59 8.55
CA LEU A 110 5.46 -5.69 9.47
C LEU A 110 4.51 -5.29 10.61
N PRO A 111 3.79 -6.25 11.23
CA PRO A 111 2.89 -5.97 12.34
C PRO A 111 3.54 -5.19 13.49
N GLY A 112 2.85 -4.17 13.99
CA GLY A 112 3.30 -3.27 15.04
C GLY A 112 4.18 -2.10 14.57
N THR A 113 4.53 -2.01 13.29
CA THR A 113 5.44 -1.00 12.76
C THR A 113 4.87 0.41 12.87
N THR A 114 3.60 0.63 12.54
CA THR A 114 2.97 1.95 12.61
C THR A 114 3.09 2.53 14.02
N ARG A 115 2.77 1.77 15.05
CA ARG A 115 2.88 2.22 16.45
C ARG A 115 4.31 2.44 16.89
N ARG A 116 5.23 1.57 16.49
CA ARG A 116 6.63 1.61 16.92
C ARG A 116 7.43 2.68 16.20
N GLU A 117 7.25 2.81 14.86
CA GLU A 117 8.15 3.61 14.03
C GLU A 117 7.53 4.91 13.53
N PHE A 118 6.19 4.95 13.22
CA PHE A 118 5.65 6.03 12.39
C PHE A 118 4.88 7.08 13.16
N ILE A 119 4.01 6.69 14.09
CA ILE A 119 3.06 7.61 14.73
C ILE A 119 3.73 8.78 15.46
N GLN A 120 4.92 8.57 15.99
CA GLN A 120 5.71 9.63 16.63
C GLN A 120 6.09 10.78 15.70
N HIS A 121 6.03 10.57 14.39
CA HIS A 121 6.34 11.57 13.37
C HIS A 121 5.11 12.26 12.78
N ILE A 122 3.91 11.89 13.24
CA ILE A 122 2.62 12.36 12.70
C ILE A 122 1.87 13.12 13.79
N THR A 123 2.12 14.44 13.88
CA THR A 123 1.57 15.31 14.92
C THR A 123 0.58 16.34 14.40
N ASN A 124 0.74 16.77 13.14
CA ASN A 124 0.00 17.86 12.54
C ASN A 124 -1.20 17.44 11.71
N THR A 125 -1.28 16.18 11.32
CA THR A 125 -2.33 15.67 10.45
C THR A 125 -3.02 14.44 11.07
N ARG A 126 -4.10 13.97 10.44
CA ARG A 126 -4.76 12.70 10.74
C ARG A 126 -4.06 11.58 9.97
N PHE A 127 -4.17 10.33 10.42
CA PHE A 127 -3.43 9.22 9.82
C PHE A 127 -4.24 7.92 9.77
N VAL A 128 -4.12 7.23 8.64
CA VAL A 128 -4.69 5.91 8.39
C VAL A 128 -3.63 5.02 7.71
N TYR A 129 -3.57 3.75 8.10
CA TYR A 129 -2.84 2.72 7.38
C TYR A 129 -3.79 2.00 6.42
N ASN A 130 -3.47 1.98 5.13
CA ASN A 130 -4.35 1.39 4.11
C ASN A 130 -3.52 0.60 3.08
N PRO A 131 -3.05 -0.59 3.43
CA PRO A 131 -2.26 -1.40 2.50
C PRO A 131 -3.11 -1.94 1.36
N TYR A 132 -2.56 -1.96 0.14
CA TYR A 132 -3.26 -2.48 -1.03
C TYR A 132 -2.95 -3.95 -1.28
N LEU A 133 -3.96 -4.69 -1.77
CA LEU A 133 -3.81 -6.04 -2.34
C LEU A 133 -3.78 -5.95 -3.87
N ILE A 134 -2.69 -5.41 -4.40
CA ILE A 134 -2.52 -5.13 -5.82
C ILE A 134 -1.38 -5.99 -6.37
N ALA A 135 -1.63 -6.67 -7.51
CA ALA A 135 -0.59 -7.36 -8.26
C ALA A 135 0.11 -6.38 -9.21
N MET A 136 1.47 -6.49 -9.30
CA MET A 136 2.26 -5.53 -10.08
C MET A 136 1.99 -5.57 -11.60
N GLY A 137 1.30 -6.61 -12.10
CA GLY A 137 0.91 -6.73 -13.51
C GLY A 137 -0.44 -6.08 -13.87
N SER A 138 -1.29 -5.76 -12.87
CA SER A 138 -2.67 -5.30 -13.05
C SER A 138 -3.03 -4.10 -12.17
N VAL A 139 -2.04 -3.27 -11.81
CA VAL A 139 -2.18 -2.20 -10.80
C VAL A 139 -3.40 -1.31 -11.02
N ALA A 140 -3.60 -0.81 -12.25
CA ALA A 140 -4.72 0.08 -12.57
C ALA A 140 -6.07 -0.61 -12.38
N TRP A 141 -6.20 -1.85 -12.84
CA TRP A 141 -7.43 -2.62 -12.70
C TRP A 141 -7.70 -3.00 -11.23
N ASP A 142 -6.69 -3.50 -10.52
CA ASP A 142 -6.82 -3.89 -9.10
C ASP A 142 -7.13 -2.69 -8.21
N MET A 143 -6.67 -1.49 -8.59
CA MET A 143 -6.96 -0.25 -7.84
C MET A 143 -8.46 0.05 -7.82
N VAL A 144 -9.16 -0.14 -8.93
CA VAL A 144 -10.59 0.18 -9.03
C VAL A 144 -11.51 -1.05 -8.88
N ASN A 145 -10.94 -2.26 -8.86
CA ASN A 145 -11.67 -3.51 -8.65
C ASN A 145 -11.04 -4.39 -7.55
N PRO A 146 -10.73 -3.87 -6.36
CA PRO A 146 -10.11 -4.66 -5.30
C PRO A 146 -11.07 -5.70 -4.74
N GLU A 147 -10.53 -6.86 -4.30
CA GLU A 147 -11.28 -7.86 -3.54
C GLU A 147 -11.72 -7.30 -2.19
N MET A 148 -10.81 -6.60 -1.51
CA MET A 148 -11.09 -5.92 -0.26
C MET A 148 -10.26 -4.63 -0.12
N VAL A 149 -10.78 -3.71 0.67
CA VAL A 149 -10.10 -2.48 1.10
C VAL A 149 -9.89 -2.57 2.60
N MET A 150 -8.63 -2.55 3.04
CA MET A 150 -8.24 -2.60 4.44
C MET A 150 -7.96 -1.19 4.95
N ILE A 151 -8.54 -0.80 6.07
CA ILE A 151 -8.39 0.53 6.66
C ILE A 151 -8.04 0.37 8.13
N GLY A 152 -6.80 0.67 8.49
CA GLY A 152 -6.29 0.63 9.85
C GLY A 152 -6.30 2.00 10.50
N THR A 153 -6.97 2.13 11.64
CA THR A 153 -6.96 3.31 12.50
C THR A 153 -6.28 2.99 13.84
N GLU A 154 -6.16 3.94 14.73
CA GLU A 154 -5.55 3.70 16.04
C GLU A 154 -6.33 2.69 16.88
N ASP A 155 -7.65 2.79 16.86
CA ASP A 155 -8.59 2.03 17.70
C ASP A 155 -9.47 1.04 16.91
N GLY A 156 -9.35 0.99 15.59
CA GLY A 156 -10.13 0.11 14.72
C GLY A 156 -11.58 0.51 14.52
N THR A 157 -11.97 1.75 14.85
CA THR A 157 -13.36 2.18 14.72
C THR A 157 -13.74 2.55 13.29
N GLU A 158 -15.00 2.31 12.91
CA GLU A 158 -15.58 2.63 11.59
C GLU A 158 -15.98 4.10 11.44
N THR A 159 -15.62 4.95 12.39
CA THR A 159 -15.98 6.37 12.43
C THR A 159 -14.83 7.26 11.98
N GLY A 160 -15.08 8.54 11.82
CA GLY A 160 -14.02 9.53 11.55
C GLY A 160 -13.26 9.22 10.26
N ASP A 161 -11.94 9.04 10.38
CA ASP A 161 -11.00 8.90 9.27
C ASP A 161 -11.26 7.65 8.41
N ALA A 162 -11.64 6.53 9.04
CA ALA A 162 -11.98 5.32 8.31
C ALA A 162 -13.22 5.53 7.44
N LYS A 163 -14.26 6.17 7.97
CA LYS A 163 -15.48 6.48 7.23
C LYS A 163 -15.21 7.44 6.06
N GLU A 164 -14.40 8.48 6.28
CA GLU A 164 -14.01 9.43 5.25
C GLU A 164 -13.33 8.71 4.07
N LEU A 165 -12.40 7.80 4.38
CA LEU A 165 -11.68 7.04 3.37
C LEU A 165 -12.59 6.02 2.64
N VAL A 166 -13.53 5.39 3.35
CA VAL A 166 -14.56 4.51 2.72
C VAL A 166 -15.42 5.29 1.73
N GLU A 167 -15.93 6.47 2.12
CA GLU A 167 -16.74 7.31 1.23
C GLU A 167 -15.94 7.78 0.00
N PHE A 168 -14.66 8.10 0.17
CA PHE A 168 -13.78 8.38 -0.96
C PHE A 168 -13.69 7.15 -1.90
N TYR A 169 -13.41 5.96 -1.37
CA TYR A 169 -13.27 4.75 -2.19
C TYR A 169 -14.56 4.35 -2.92
N LYS A 170 -15.73 4.56 -2.35
CA LYS A 170 -17.02 4.35 -3.03
C LYS A 170 -17.16 5.17 -4.31
N THR A 171 -16.45 6.30 -4.42
CA THR A 171 -16.46 7.12 -5.64
C THR A 171 -15.40 6.71 -6.66
N VAL A 172 -14.39 5.94 -6.23
CA VAL A 172 -13.25 5.53 -7.05
C VAL A 172 -13.42 4.09 -7.57
N MET A 173 -13.89 3.18 -6.70
CA MET A 173 -14.02 1.76 -7.03
C MET A 173 -15.13 1.52 -8.07
N GLU A 174 -14.92 0.52 -8.93
CA GLU A 174 -15.87 0.10 -9.98
C GLU A 174 -16.66 -1.15 -9.57
N ASN A 175 -16.20 -1.83 -8.53
CA ASN A 175 -16.90 -2.92 -7.88
C ASN A 175 -17.42 -2.50 -6.49
N ASP A 176 -18.03 -3.44 -5.75
CA ASP A 176 -18.43 -3.26 -4.35
C ASP A 176 -17.53 -4.14 -3.47
N PRO A 177 -16.30 -3.65 -3.13
CA PRO A 177 -15.35 -4.44 -2.38
C PRO A 177 -15.77 -4.60 -0.92
N ARG A 178 -15.29 -5.66 -0.28
CA ARG A 178 -15.39 -5.79 1.16
C ARG A 178 -14.51 -4.74 1.84
N TYR A 179 -15.07 -3.91 2.71
CA TYR A 179 -14.30 -3.02 3.60
C TYR A 179 -13.98 -3.75 4.91
N VAL A 180 -12.69 -3.78 5.26
CA VAL A 180 -12.18 -4.36 6.50
C VAL A 180 -11.55 -3.23 7.30
N ILE A 181 -12.21 -2.82 8.37
CA ILE A 181 -11.74 -1.77 9.27
C ILE A 181 -11.24 -2.43 10.54
N GLY A 182 -10.06 -2.06 10.98
CA GLY A 182 -9.40 -2.58 12.16
C GLY A 182 -8.36 -1.61 12.70
N THR A 183 -7.63 -2.05 13.70
CA THR A 183 -6.45 -1.31 14.19
C THR A 183 -5.33 -1.34 13.14
N TRP A 184 -4.34 -0.43 13.27
CA TRP A 184 -3.13 -0.47 12.44
C TRP A 184 -2.50 -1.85 12.45
N ASP A 185 -2.33 -2.42 13.64
CA ASP A 185 -1.68 -3.72 13.86
C ASP A 185 -2.43 -4.88 13.17
N GLU A 186 -3.77 -4.85 13.20
CA GLU A 186 -4.60 -5.85 12.52
C GLU A 186 -4.48 -5.76 10.99
N CYS A 187 -4.49 -4.55 10.43
CA CYS A 187 -4.35 -4.35 8.99
C CYS A 187 -2.93 -4.70 8.49
N GLU A 188 -1.89 -4.40 9.29
CA GLU A 188 -0.52 -4.84 9.04
C GLU A 188 -0.43 -6.37 9.03
N CYS A 189 -1.04 -7.05 10.03
CA CYS A 189 -1.14 -8.50 10.09
C CYS A 189 -1.83 -9.08 8.85
N ILE A 190 -3.01 -8.59 8.49
CA ILE A 190 -3.76 -9.06 7.31
C ILE A 190 -2.87 -8.96 6.07
N LYS A 191 -2.24 -7.80 5.84
CA LYS A 191 -1.38 -7.58 4.66
C LYS A 191 -0.23 -8.56 4.56
N VAL A 192 0.50 -8.78 5.65
CA VAL A 192 1.67 -9.67 5.67
C VAL A 192 1.24 -11.12 5.52
N PHE A 193 0.24 -11.57 6.28
CA PHE A 193 -0.20 -12.96 6.24
C PHE A 193 -0.94 -13.31 4.94
N TYR A 194 -1.64 -12.37 4.30
CA TYR A 194 -2.19 -12.56 2.96
C TYR A 194 -1.08 -12.93 1.96
N ASN A 195 0.01 -12.15 1.93
CA ASN A 195 1.14 -12.43 1.04
C ASN A 195 1.84 -13.76 1.39
N THR A 196 2.01 -14.06 2.68
CA THR A 196 2.61 -15.32 3.15
C THR A 196 1.76 -16.52 2.74
N PHE A 197 0.44 -16.42 2.87
CA PHE A 197 -0.48 -17.48 2.46
C PHE A 197 -0.42 -17.76 0.95
N ILE A 198 -0.37 -16.71 0.11
CA ILE A 198 -0.19 -16.87 -1.33
C ILE A 198 1.14 -17.58 -1.64
N SER A 199 2.23 -17.16 -0.99
CA SER A 199 3.54 -17.80 -1.18
C SER A 199 3.54 -19.27 -0.78
N ALA A 200 2.89 -19.61 0.32
CA ALA A 200 2.73 -21.01 0.78
C ALA A 200 1.91 -21.84 -0.23
N LYS A 201 0.83 -21.29 -0.78
CA LYS A 201 0.02 -21.95 -1.81
C LYS A 201 0.84 -22.22 -3.09
N ILE A 202 1.61 -21.24 -3.54
CA ILE A 202 2.48 -21.40 -4.72
C ILE A 202 3.50 -22.51 -4.46
N GLY A 203 4.13 -22.55 -3.29
CA GLY A 203 5.06 -23.62 -2.91
C GLY A 203 4.42 -25.00 -2.94
N LEU A 204 3.18 -25.13 -2.42
CA LEU A 204 2.42 -26.38 -2.43
C LEU A 204 2.11 -26.83 -3.87
N VAL A 205 1.64 -25.92 -4.73
CA VAL A 205 1.34 -26.20 -6.14
C VAL A 205 2.61 -26.64 -6.90
N ASN A 206 3.75 -26.03 -6.63
CA ASN A 206 5.03 -26.46 -7.21
C ASN A 206 5.41 -27.89 -6.78
N MET A 207 5.16 -28.27 -5.52
CA MET A 207 5.37 -29.67 -5.07
C MET A 207 4.44 -30.65 -5.81
N ILE A 208 3.18 -30.29 -6.04
CA ILE A 208 2.24 -31.09 -6.83
C ILE A 208 2.77 -31.25 -8.28
N GLN A 209 3.27 -30.18 -8.88
CA GLN A 209 3.88 -30.20 -10.20
C GLN A 209 5.08 -31.19 -10.26
N ASP A 210 5.95 -31.15 -9.25
CA ASP A 210 7.11 -32.06 -9.18
C ASP A 210 6.69 -33.52 -9.11
N VAL A 211 5.64 -33.83 -8.34
CA VAL A 211 5.07 -35.21 -8.29
C VAL A 211 4.50 -35.61 -9.65
N ALA A 212 3.73 -34.71 -10.29
CA ALA A 212 3.12 -34.96 -11.58
C ALA A 212 4.17 -35.26 -12.67
N VAL A 213 5.23 -34.47 -12.72
CA VAL A 213 6.35 -34.66 -13.66
C VAL A 213 7.06 -36.00 -13.42
N LYS A 214 7.31 -36.38 -12.16
CA LYS A 214 7.96 -37.65 -11.82
C LYS A 214 7.10 -38.85 -12.16
N GLN A 215 5.78 -38.78 -11.99
CA GLN A 215 4.85 -39.87 -12.34
C GLN A 215 4.57 -39.97 -13.84
N GLY A 216 4.59 -38.85 -14.56
CA GLY A 216 4.46 -38.79 -16.04
C GLY A 216 3.05 -38.95 -16.59
N ASN A 217 2.04 -39.20 -15.76
CA ASN A 217 0.64 -39.43 -16.16
C ASN A 217 -0.39 -38.63 -15.36
N ILE A 218 0.05 -37.55 -14.71
CA ILE A 218 -0.81 -36.67 -13.94
C ILE A 218 -0.90 -35.31 -14.68
N ASN A 219 -2.12 -34.87 -14.98
CA ASN A 219 -2.37 -33.56 -15.49
C ASN A 219 -2.60 -32.61 -14.28
N VAL A 220 -1.70 -31.69 -14.06
CA VAL A 220 -1.73 -30.77 -12.92
C VAL A 220 -2.92 -29.80 -12.97
N ASP A 221 -3.42 -29.46 -14.16
CA ASP A 221 -4.60 -28.60 -14.33
C ASP A 221 -5.90 -29.30 -13.88
N VAL A 222 -5.86 -30.61 -13.65
CA VAL A 222 -6.98 -31.40 -13.14
C VAL A 222 -6.92 -31.60 -11.61
N VAL A 223 -5.72 -31.52 -11.02
CA VAL A 223 -5.45 -31.76 -9.60
C VAL A 223 -5.63 -30.48 -8.80
#